data_1a004f58a8ec15e77da2cc821f6e2f6c
#
_entry.id   1a004f58a8ec15e77da2cc821f6e2f6c
#
_cell.length_a   1.000
_cell.length_b   1.000
_cell.length_c   1.000
_cell.angle_alpha   90.00
_cell.angle_beta   90.00
_cell.angle_gamma   90.00
#
_symmetry.space_group_name_H-M   'P 1'
#
loop_
_entity.id
_entity.type
_entity.pdbx_description
1 polymer ?
#
loop_
_entity_poly.entity_id
_entity_poly.type
_entity_poly.pdbx_seq_one_letter_code
_entity_poly.pdbx_strand_id
1 'polypeptide(L)'
;MIQSRTHTCGELRLGNVNERVTLAGWMENVRVVGSNFAFVVLRDFYGTTQIVVETEEMMNIIKGINKESTISVTGTVRERASKNAKQPTGEIEVVPEKIEMLGRCIYNELPFEINRSREADETQRLKYRYLDLRNPEVKNNIILRCNVIAALRKAMLEHNFLEITTPILTASSPEGARDYLVPARKHPGKFYALPQAPQQFKQLLMTSGFDRYFQIAPCFRDEDARGDRSPGEFYQLDMEMAFASQEDVFSVIEDVLPPIFAKYGTYNVASSAPFKRIAYNDALEQFGTDKPDYRIDLRIQDITKLVAGSEFAPFAEGNTVKAIACSGCELTRKHIDKLCADVEVQAGFKPYWFKVEADGSFAGGVAKFMTPHHDAVVEALGLTPGTLIGIAAGKKSAAQKTAGVMRKMLGALVPGHMDKERYEFCWVVDFPMYEIGEESGELEFCHNPFSMPGGGAETLRKAIAGEIDPLTITAQQYDLVCNGIELSSGAVRNHDPEIMIEAFRLVRLGEEDVKKKSPAMYNAFCYGAPPHAGIAPGVDRMVMLLAGEDSIREIIPFPMNKNAQDILMGAPGTVTDKQLEELHIKVDIDE
;
A
#
# COMPACT_ATOMS: atom_id res chain seq x y z
N MET A 1 -3.69 0.71 -38.68
CA MET A 1 -3.02 -0.63 -38.56
C MET A 1 -1.51 -0.40 -38.68
N ILE A 2 -0.73 -1.02 -37.79
CA ILE A 2 0.73 -0.98 -37.89
C ILE A 2 1.12 -1.84 -39.08
N GLN A 3 1.87 -1.29 -40.06
CA GLN A 3 2.22 -2.01 -41.31
C GLN A 3 3.15 -3.20 -41.11
N SER A 4 3.84 -3.30 -39.96
CA SER A 4 4.84 -4.34 -39.67
C SER A 4 4.27 -5.70 -39.27
N ARG A 5 2.98 -5.78 -38.98
CA ARG A 5 2.25 -7.02 -38.65
C ARG A 5 0.78 -6.90 -39.02
N THR A 6 0.17 -8.01 -39.45
CA THR A 6 -1.27 -8.04 -39.75
C THR A 6 -2.12 -8.36 -38.55
N HIS A 7 -1.61 -9.21 -37.64
CA HIS A 7 -2.26 -9.68 -36.43
C HIS A 7 -1.31 -9.68 -35.23
N THR A 8 -1.85 -9.68 -34.02
CA THR A 8 -1.09 -9.94 -32.80
C THR A 8 -0.98 -11.44 -32.52
N CYS A 9 -0.04 -11.84 -31.66
CA CYS A 9 0.15 -13.25 -31.30
C CYS A 9 -0.99 -13.82 -30.44
N GLY A 10 -1.91 -12.98 -29.95
CA GLY A 10 -3.03 -13.40 -29.10
C GLY A 10 -4.39 -13.48 -29.80
N GLU A 11 -4.53 -12.98 -31.03
CA GLU A 11 -5.85 -12.78 -31.62
C GLU A 11 -6.32 -13.86 -32.63
N LEU A 12 -5.42 -14.67 -33.18
CA LEU A 12 -5.77 -15.68 -34.17
C LEU A 12 -6.68 -16.78 -33.59
N ARG A 13 -7.69 -17.17 -34.38
CA ARG A 13 -8.67 -18.22 -34.05
C ARG A 13 -8.93 -19.12 -35.28
N LEU A 14 -9.76 -20.15 -35.12
CA LEU A 14 -10.15 -21.05 -36.23
C LEU A 14 -10.72 -20.30 -37.46
N GLY A 15 -11.37 -19.16 -37.25
CA GLY A 15 -11.87 -18.33 -38.36
C GLY A 15 -10.79 -17.76 -39.27
N ASN A 16 -9.53 -17.72 -38.81
CA ASN A 16 -8.40 -17.23 -39.59
C ASN A 16 -7.66 -18.37 -40.38
N VAL A 17 -8.15 -19.60 -40.31
CA VAL A 17 -7.52 -20.73 -41.04
C VAL A 17 -7.50 -20.43 -42.54
N ASN A 18 -6.36 -20.71 -43.19
CA ASN A 18 -6.00 -20.39 -44.57
C ASN A 18 -5.70 -18.89 -44.83
N GLU A 19 -5.77 -18.01 -43.83
CA GLU A 19 -5.30 -16.63 -43.99
C GLU A 19 -3.78 -16.57 -43.97
N ARG A 20 -3.22 -15.72 -44.84
CA ARG A 20 -1.80 -15.37 -44.83
C ARG A 20 -1.60 -14.18 -43.85
N VAL A 21 -0.83 -14.42 -42.78
CA VAL A 21 -0.62 -13.45 -41.72
C VAL A 21 0.86 -13.12 -41.54
N THR A 22 1.14 -11.94 -40.99
CA THR A 22 2.46 -11.57 -40.50
C THR A 22 2.35 -11.27 -39.01
N LEU A 23 3.08 -12.00 -38.17
CA LEU A 23 3.21 -11.84 -36.75
C LEU A 23 4.60 -11.29 -36.41
N ALA A 24 4.73 -10.57 -35.32
CA ALA A 24 6.02 -10.12 -34.77
C ALA A 24 6.03 -10.26 -33.25
N GLY A 25 7.13 -10.76 -32.72
CA GLY A 25 7.25 -11.00 -31.27
C GLY A 25 8.59 -11.60 -30.89
N TRP A 26 8.69 -11.98 -29.62
CA TRP A 26 9.84 -12.69 -29.07
C TRP A 26 9.71 -14.18 -29.26
N MET A 27 10.80 -14.81 -29.68
CA MET A 27 10.92 -16.28 -29.75
C MET A 27 11.11 -16.82 -28.32
N GLU A 28 9.99 -17.16 -27.67
CA GLU A 28 9.97 -17.56 -26.26
C GLU A 28 10.58 -18.95 -26.04
N ASN A 29 10.19 -19.89 -26.90
CA ASN A 29 10.65 -21.26 -26.79
C ASN A 29 10.72 -21.95 -28.16
N VAL A 30 11.64 -22.89 -28.28
CA VAL A 30 11.79 -23.75 -29.45
C VAL A 30 11.87 -25.19 -28.99
N ARG A 31 10.98 -26.04 -29.51
CA ARG A 31 11.02 -27.48 -29.27
C ARG A 31 11.29 -28.21 -30.59
N VAL A 32 12.50 -28.67 -30.75
CA VAL A 32 12.92 -29.49 -31.89
C VAL A 32 12.42 -30.93 -31.70
N VAL A 33 11.71 -31.47 -32.66
CA VAL A 33 11.12 -32.83 -32.63
C VAL A 33 11.83 -33.75 -33.63
N GLY A 34 12.39 -33.23 -34.70
CA GLY A 34 13.10 -33.98 -35.72
C GLY A 34 14.12 -33.10 -36.45
N SER A 35 14.79 -33.68 -37.43
CA SER A 35 15.83 -32.98 -38.21
C SER A 35 15.33 -31.67 -38.84
N ASN A 36 14.10 -31.71 -39.37
CA ASN A 36 13.47 -30.60 -40.09
C ASN A 36 12.12 -30.20 -39.51
N PHE A 37 11.85 -30.54 -38.21
CA PHE A 37 10.56 -30.29 -37.60
C PHE A 37 10.73 -29.71 -36.20
N ALA A 38 10.14 -28.54 -35.99
CA ALA A 38 10.15 -27.88 -34.70
C ALA A 38 8.88 -27.04 -34.44
N PHE A 39 8.56 -26.86 -33.17
CA PHE A 39 7.56 -25.91 -32.71
C PHE A 39 8.25 -24.70 -32.07
N VAL A 40 7.88 -23.51 -32.50
CA VAL A 40 8.33 -22.24 -31.94
C VAL A 40 7.15 -21.54 -31.30
N VAL A 41 7.31 -21.07 -30.08
CA VAL A 41 6.35 -20.21 -29.42
C VAL A 41 6.77 -18.76 -29.66
N LEU A 42 5.95 -18.02 -30.38
CA LEU A 42 6.12 -16.58 -30.62
C LEU A 42 5.21 -15.83 -29.67
N ARG A 43 5.77 -14.90 -28.88
CA ARG A 43 5.06 -14.12 -27.88
C ARG A 43 5.14 -12.63 -28.19
N ASP A 44 4.03 -11.94 -28.03
CA ASP A 44 3.97 -10.48 -27.97
C ASP A 44 3.25 -10.01 -26.69
N PHE A 45 2.85 -8.73 -26.66
CA PHE A 45 2.08 -8.18 -25.52
C PHE A 45 0.73 -8.88 -25.33
N TYR A 46 0.08 -9.30 -26.41
CA TYR A 46 -1.29 -9.80 -26.43
C TYR A 46 -1.41 -11.30 -26.20
N GLY A 47 -0.33 -12.05 -26.37
CA GLY A 47 -0.35 -13.49 -26.17
C GLY A 47 0.74 -14.24 -26.90
N THR A 48 0.47 -15.52 -27.16
CA THR A 48 1.40 -16.42 -27.84
C THR A 48 0.72 -17.11 -29.00
N THR A 49 1.50 -17.41 -30.06
CA THR A 49 1.08 -18.25 -31.21
C THR A 49 2.13 -19.30 -31.48
N GLN A 50 1.71 -20.53 -31.73
CA GLN A 50 2.61 -21.59 -32.18
C GLN A 50 2.94 -21.42 -33.65
N ILE A 51 4.23 -21.43 -33.96
CA ILE A 51 4.77 -21.49 -35.31
C ILE A 51 5.28 -22.91 -35.53
N VAL A 52 4.93 -23.53 -36.64
CA VAL A 52 5.35 -24.90 -36.97
C VAL A 52 6.33 -24.87 -38.12
N VAL A 53 7.57 -25.19 -37.82
CA VAL A 53 8.65 -25.28 -38.81
C VAL A 53 8.72 -26.69 -39.36
N GLU A 54 8.57 -26.84 -40.69
CA GLU A 54 8.48 -28.13 -41.39
C GLU A 54 9.50 -28.26 -42.52
N THR A 55 10.33 -27.23 -42.75
CA THR A 55 11.33 -27.23 -43.84
C THR A 55 12.74 -27.09 -43.32
N GLU A 56 13.71 -27.63 -44.02
CA GLU A 56 15.13 -27.51 -43.68
C GLU A 56 15.60 -26.05 -43.68
N GLU A 57 15.12 -25.25 -44.63
CA GLU A 57 15.44 -23.83 -44.74
C GLU A 57 15.02 -23.07 -43.44
N MET A 58 13.76 -23.20 -43.06
CA MET A 58 13.24 -22.53 -41.84
C MET A 58 13.90 -23.08 -40.57
N MET A 59 14.21 -24.38 -40.56
CA MET A 59 14.92 -25.02 -39.45
C MET A 59 16.32 -24.46 -39.28
N ASN A 60 17.05 -24.22 -40.36
CA ASN A 60 18.38 -23.62 -40.34
C ASN A 60 18.34 -22.17 -39.85
N ILE A 61 17.29 -21.42 -40.19
CA ILE A 61 17.08 -20.06 -39.69
C ILE A 61 16.90 -20.08 -38.15
N ILE A 62 15.96 -20.89 -37.64
CA ILE A 62 15.64 -20.88 -36.18
C ILE A 62 16.77 -21.44 -35.31
N LYS A 63 17.59 -22.39 -35.83
CA LYS A 63 18.77 -22.89 -35.10
C LYS A 63 19.82 -21.83 -34.84
N GLY A 64 19.88 -20.77 -35.65
CA GLY A 64 20.77 -19.63 -35.49
C GLY A 64 20.24 -18.50 -34.60
N ILE A 65 19.04 -18.67 -34.01
CA ILE A 65 18.35 -17.65 -33.26
C ILE A 65 18.29 -18.04 -31.79
N ASN A 66 18.84 -17.21 -30.92
CA ASN A 66 18.73 -17.41 -29.46
C ASN A 66 17.31 -17.09 -28.94
N LYS A 67 16.89 -17.77 -27.87
CA LYS A 67 15.67 -17.44 -27.16
C LYS A 67 15.63 -15.93 -26.85
N GLU A 68 14.41 -15.39 -26.81
CA GLU A 68 14.14 -13.97 -26.56
C GLU A 68 14.67 -13.01 -27.63
N SER A 69 15.12 -13.52 -28.80
CA SER A 69 15.25 -12.70 -30.01
C SER A 69 13.87 -12.30 -30.52
N THR A 70 13.74 -11.10 -31.07
CA THR A 70 12.51 -10.68 -31.76
C THR A 70 12.58 -11.07 -33.25
N ILE A 71 11.52 -11.68 -33.73
CA ILE A 71 11.39 -12.12 -35.11
C ILE A 71 10.05 -11.71 -35.70
N SER A 72 10.02 -11.56 -37.01
CA SER A 72 8.80 -11.46 -37.80
C SER A 72 8.58 -12.79 -38.54
N VAL A 73 7.36 -13.30 -38.51
CA VAL A 73 6.95 -14.54 -39.15
C VAL A 73 5.79 -14.25 -40.08
N THR A 74 6.00 -14.43 -41.38
CA THR A 74 4.92 -14.42 -42.39
C THR A 74 4.62 -15.84 -42.80
N GLY A 75 3.35 -16.23 -42.76
CA GLY A 75 2.94 -17.58 -43.09
C GLY A 75 1.43 -17.76 -43.09
N THR A 76 1.00 -18.99 -43.31
CA THR A 76 -0.43 -19.35 -43.39
C THR A 76 -0.92 -19.97 -42.10
N VAL A 77 -2.08 -19.52 -41.63
CA VAL A 77 -2.74 -20.08 -40.44
C VAL A 77 -3.33 -21.44 -40.75
N ARG A 78 -3.05 -22.41 -39.87
CA ARG A 78 -3.54 -23.80 -40.01
C ARG A 78 -4.19 -24.23 -38.68
N GLU A 79 -5.19 -25.10 -38.75
CA GLU A 79 -5.73 -25.76 -37.56
C GLU A 79 -4.69 -26.73 -36.97
N ARG A 80 -4.53 -26.74 -35.66
CA ARG A 80 -3.60 -27.64 -34.95
C ARG A 80 -4.12 -29.05 -34.91
N ALA A 81 -3.25 -30.01 -35.21
CA ALA A 81 -3.56 -31.45 -35.06
C ALA A 81 -3.81 -31.80 -33.57
N SER A 82 -3.06 -31.20 -32.64
CA SER A 82 -3.23 -31.36 -31.21
C SER A 82 -3.58 -30.02 -30.60
N LYS A 83 -4.86 -29.83 -30.25
CA LYS A 83 -5.39 -28.59 -29.67
C LYS A 83 -4.95 -28.43 -28.23
N ASN A 84 -4.71 -27.16 -27.81
CA ASN A 84 -4.38 -26.79 -26.44
C ASN A 84 -5.43 -25.84 -25.88
N ALA A 85 -6.38 -26.35 -25.13
CA ALA A 85 -7.47 -25.57 -24.52
C ALA A 85 -7.00 -24.54 -23.49
N LYS A 86 -5.75 -24.60 -23.03
CA LYS A 86 -5.19 -23.65 -22.04
C LYS A 86 -4.72 -22.33 -22.67
N GLN A 87 -4.66 -22.25 -24.00
CA GLN A 87 -4.23 -21.06 -24.73
C GLN A 87 -5.34 -20.56 -25.64
N PRO A 88 -5.62 -19.25 -25.68
CA PRO A 88 -6.64 -18.67 -26.57
C PRO A 88 -6.42 -18.99 -28.06
N THR A 89 -5.15 -19.10 -28.49
CA THR A 89 -4.73 -19.47 -29.86
C THR A 89 -4.44 -20.97 -29.98
N GLY A 90 -4.81 -21.77 -29.01
CA GLY A 90 -4.41 -23.19 -28.92
C GLY A 90 -5.05 -24.11 -29.93
N GLU A 91 -5.98 -23.63 -30.76
CA GLU A 91 -6.61 -24.40 -31.86
C GLU A 91 -5.93 -24.20 -33.21
N ILE A 92 -5.05 -23.17 -33.32
CA ILE A 92 -4.37 -22.81 -34.56
C ILE A 92 -2.85 -22.81 -34.41
N GLU A 93 -2.18 -22.86 -35.52
CA GLU A 93 -0.74 -22.68 -35.67
C GLU A 93 -0.45 -21.95 -36.97
N VAL A 94 0.73 -21.34 -37.08
CA VAL A 94 1.17 -20.68 -38.32
C VAL A 94 2.30 -21.49 -38.95
N VAL A 95 2.15 -21.83 -40.20
CA VAL A 95 3.20 -22.45 -41.03
C VAL A 95 3.98 -21.33 -41.72
N PRO A 96 5.26 -21.11 -41.36
CA PRO A 96 6.03 -19.98 -41.88
C PRO A 96 6.42 -20.15 -43.34
N GLU A 97 6.25 -19.11 -44.13
CA GLU A 97 6.82 -18.93 -45.47
C GLU A 97 8.11 -18.10 -45.39
N LYS A 98 8.19 -17.21 -44.38
CA LYS A 98 9.33 -16.33 -44.17
C LYS A 98 9.52 -16.07 -42.69
N ILE A 99 10.76 -16.12 -42.22
CA ILE A 99 11.17 -15.71 -40.86
C ILE A 99 12.28 -14.69 -41.01
N GLU A 100 12.10 -13.50 -40.38
CA GLU A 100 13.06 -12.41 -40.40
C GLU A 100 13.47 -12.06 -38.97
N MET A 101 14.77 -11.92 -38.75
CA MET A 101 15.32 -11.37 -37.49
C MET A 101 15.05 -9.89 -37.42
N LEU A 102 14.39 -9.45 -36.35
CA LEU A 102 14.16 -8.03 -36.05
C LEU A 102 15.15 -7.50 -35.01
N GLY A 103 15.41 -8.27 -33.96
CA GLY A 103 16.34 -7.91 -32.90
C GLY A 103 16.97 -9.16 -32.28
N ARG A 104 18.27 -9.30 -32.41
CA ARG A 104 19.00 -10.48 -31.96
C ARG A 104 19.27 -10.44 -30.44
N CYS A 105 18.91 -11.48 -29.73
CA CYS A 105 19.46 -11.79 -28.44
C CYS A 105 20.87 -12.37 -28.61
N ILE A 106 21.89 -11.67 -28.17
CA ILE A 106 23.30 -12.09 -28.33
C ILE A 106 23.75 -13.09 -27.26
N TYR A 107 22.97 -13.21 -26.18
CA TYR A 107 23.28 -14.11 -25.09
C TYR A 107 22.65 -15.48 -25.28
N ASN A 108 23.40 -16.54 -25.02
CA ASN A 108 22.94 -17.90 -25.11
C ASN A 108 22.11 -18.33 -23.89
N GLU A 109 22.36 -17.69 -22.77
CA GLU A 109 21.67 -17.95 -21.49
C GLU A 109 21.02 -16.68 -20.97
N LEU A 110 19.84 -16.82 -20.41
CA LEU A 110 19.13 -15.74 -19.74
C LEU A 110 19.48 -15.74 -18.24
N PRO A 111 19.42 -14.58 -17.57
CA PRO A 111 19.68 -14.49 -16.12
C PRO A 111 18.68 -15.30 -15.29
N PHE A 112 17.49 -15.56 -15.82
CA PHE A 112 16.42 -16.42 -15.30
C PHE A 112 15.46 -16.80 -16.42
N GLU A 113 14.72 -17.89 -16.23
CA GLU A 113 13.62 -18.26 -17.14
C GLU A 113 12.47 -17.27 -16.99
N ILE A 114 12.02 -16.65 -18.09
CA ILE A 114 11.02 -15.57 -18.09
C ILE A 114 9.75 -15.94 -17.31
N ASN A 115 9.15 -17.09 -17.61
CA ASN A 115 7.90 -17.53 -16.98
C ASN A 115 8.06 -17.99 -15.52
N ARG A 116 9.29 -18.00 -14.99
CA ARG A 116 9.64 -18.33 -13.61
C ARG A 116 10.46 -17.23 -12.95
N SER A 117 10.45 -16.04 -13.50
CA SER A 117 11.25 -14.92 -13.01
C SER A 117 10.95 -14.57 -11.54
N ARG A 118 9.75 -14.82 -11.07
CA ARG A 118 9.35 -14.60 -9.66
C ARG A 118 10.06 -15.53 -8.65
N GLU A 119 10.66 -16.62 -9.12
CA GLU A 119 11.47 -17.52 -8.30
C GLU A 119 12.93 -17.05 -8.17
N ALA A 120 13.35 -16.09 -9.00
CA ALA A 120 14.69 -15.52 -8.97
C ALA A 120 14.84 -14.52 -7.81
N ASP A 121 16.10 -14.28 -7.43
CA ASP A 121 16.44 -13.25 -6.44
C ASP A 121 15.97 -11.86 -6.86
N GLU A 122 15.48 -11.06 -5.92
CA GLU A 122 14.94 -9.72 -6.18
C GLU A 122 15.97 -8.82 -6.88
N THR A 123 17.25 -8.89 -6.51
CA THR A 123 18.32 -8.11 -7.13
C THR A 123 18.48 -8.44 -8.60
N GLN A 124 18.40 -9.72 -8.96
CA GLN A 124 18.43 -10.15 -10.35
C GLN A 124 17.22 -9.67 -11.14
N ARG A 125 16.02 -9.80 -10.56
CA ARG A 125 14.79 -9.32 -11.16
C ARG A 125 14.81 -7.83 -11.43
N LEU A 126 15.28 -7.02 -10.46
CA LEU A 126 15.39 -5.56 -10.60
C LEU A 126 16.46 -5.15 -11.62
N LYS A 127 17.61 -5.85 -11.64
CA LYS A 127 18.69 -5.58 -12.61
C LYS A 127 18.24 -5.84 -14.05
N TYR A 128 17.44 -6.87 -14.27
CA TYR A 128 16.92 -7.26 -15.56
C TYR A 128 15.40 -7.07 -15.64
N ARG A 129 14.89 -5.98 -15.06
CA ARG A 129 13.46 -5.73 -14.90
C ARG A 129 12.69 -5.79 -16.22
N TYR A 130 13.28 -5.37 -17.33
CA TYR A 130 12.71 -5.48 -18.68
C TYR A 130 12.50 -6.93 -19.14
N LEU A 131 13.23 -7.90 -18.61
CA LEU A 131 12.98 -9.32 -18.81
C LEU A 131 11.89 -9.84 -17.85
N ASP A 132 11.97 -9.47 -16.58
CA ASP A 132 10.98 -9.81 -15.56
C ASP A 132 9.57 -9.34 -15.94
N LEU A 133 9.45 -8.14 -16.53
CA LEU A 133 8.20 -7.60 -17.07
C LEU A 133 7.62 -8.38 -18.27
N ARG A 134 8.38 -9.31 -18.87
CA ARG A 134 7.86 -10.23 -19.89
C ARG A 134 7.10 -11.41 -19.28
N ASN A 135 7.32 -11.71 -17.99
CA ASN A 135 6.54 -12.72 -17.27
C ASN A 135 5.07 -12.28 -17.22
N PRO A 136 4.12 -13.15 -17.64
CA PRO A 136 2.70 -12.81 -17.68
C PRO A 136 2.13 -12.34 -16.33
N GLU A 137 2.54 -12.95 -15.21
CA GLU A 137 2.06 -12.56 -13.88
C GLU A 137 2.52 -11.15 -13.52
N VAL A 138 3.81 -10.85 -13.68
CA VAL A 138 4.39 -9.53 -13.43
C VAL A 138 3.77 -8.47 -14.35
N LYS A 139 3.65 -8.79 -15.65
CA LYS A 139 3.01 -7.91 -16.63
C LYS A 139 1.56 -7.60 -16.26
N ASN A 140 0.79 -8.61 -15.84
CA ASN A 140 -0.61 -8.44 -15.49
C ASN A 140 -0.81 -7.50 -14.29
N ASN A 141 0.10 -7.49 -13.32
CA ASN A 141 0.09 -6.54 -12.21
C ASN A 141 0.23 -5.09 -12.71
N ILE A 142 1.08 -4.86 -13.71
CA ILE A 142 1.23 -3.52 -14.30
C ILE A 142 0.01 -3.12 -15.14
N ILE A 143 -0.57 -4.05 -15.88
CA ILE A 143 -1.83 -3.83 -16.62
C ILE A 143 -2.96 -3.52 -15.64
N LEU A 144 -3.06 -4.25 -14.53
CA LEU A 144 -4.01 -4.00 -13.46
C LEU A 144 -3.86 -2.56 -12.92
N ARG A 145 -2.63 -2.14 -12.60
CA ARG A 145 -2.33 -0.78 -12.17
C ARG A 145 -2.84 0.27 -13.17
N CYS A 146 -2.55 0.09 -14.45
CA CYS A 146 -3.01 1.01 -15.51
C CYS A 146 -4.54 1.10 -15.56
N ASN A 147 -5.21 -0.05 -15.49
CA ASN A 147 -6.67 -0.12 -15.53
C ASN A 147 -7.32 0.51 -14.29
N VAL A 148 -6.75 0.29 -13.10
CA VAL A 148 -7.24 0.90 -11.85
C VAL A 148 -7.09 2.42 -11.92
N ILE A 149 -5.94 2.94 -12.35
CA ILE A 149 -5.73 4.40 -12.50
C ILE A 149 -6.72 5.00 -13.50
N ALA A 150 -6.95 4.34 -14.63
CA ALA A 150 -7.93 4.80 -15.62
C ALA A 150 -9.36 4.81 -15.05
N ALA A 151 -9.72 3.79 -14.27
CA ALA A 151 -11.02 3.72 -13.61
C ALA A 151 -11.20 4.79 -12.53
N LEU A 152 -10.17 5.05 -11.72
CA LEU A 152 -10.18 6.13 -10.73
C LEU A 152 -10.40 7.50 -11.40
N ARG A 153 -9.64 7.81 -12.47
CA ARG A 153 -9.84 9.05 -13.23
C ARG A 153 -11.27 9.20 -13.75
N LYS A 154 -11.78 8.12 -14.36
CA LYS A 154 -13.15 8.13 -14.89
C LYS A 154 -14.17 8.42 -13.79
N ALA A 155 -14.08 7.71 -12.66
CA ALA A 155 -15.01 7.88 -11.53
C ALA A 155 -14.94 9.31 -10.96
N MET A 156 -13.75 9.88 -10.79
CA MET A 156 -13.60 11.24 -10.29
C MET A 156 -14.20 12.30 -11.23
N LEU A 157 -14.01 12.16 -12.55
CA LEU A 157 -14.62 13.03 -13.54
C LEU A 157 -16.16 12.93 -13.51
N GLU A 158 -16.72 11.73 -13.34
CA GLU A 158 -18.16 11.50 -13.19
C GLU A 158 -18.74 12.14 -11.91
N HIS A 159 -17.91 12.35 -10.87
CA HIS A 159 -18.24 13.08 -9.65
C HIS A 159 -17.94 14.60 -9.75
N ASN A 160 -17.75 15.12 -10.96
CA ASN A 160 -17.48 16.53 -11.26
C ASN A 160 -16.17 17.09 -10.67
N PHE A 161 -15.17 16.24 -10.45
CA PHE A 161 -13.83 16.72 -10.11
C PHE A 161 -13.05 17.12 -11.36
N LEU A 162 -12.18 18.13 -11.20
CA LEU A 162 -11.23 18.55 -12.23
C LEU A 162 -9.85 17.95 -11.91
N GLU A 163 -9.22 17.32 -12.89
CA GLU A 163 -7.83 16.87 -12.76
C GLU A 163 -6.89 18.05 -12.97
N ILE A 164 -6.22 18.49 -11.90
CA ILE A 164 -5.31 19.63 -11.93
C ILE A 164 -3.95 19.19 -11.42
N THR A 165 -2.90 19.36 -12.23
CA THR A 165 -1.53 19.06 -11.86
C THR A 165 -0.91 20.21 -11.05
N THR A 166 -0.07 19.87 -10.10
CA THR A 166 0.64 20.81 -9.22
C THR A 166 2.16 20.71 -9.41
N PRO A 167 2.93 21.74 -9.03
CA PRO A 167 4.38 21.74 -9.21
C PRO A 167 5.10 20.59 -8.49
N ILE A 168 6.10 20.01 -9.16
CA ILE A 168 7.01 19.01 -8.58
C ILE A 168 8.20 19.70 -7.91
N LEU A 169 8.77 20.74 -8.51
CA LEU A 169 9.79 21.58 -7.88
C LEU A 169 9.12 22.66 -7.04
N THR A 170 9.16 22.51 -5.73
CA THR A 170 8.48 23.39 -4.78
C THR A 170 9.35 23.71 -3.56
N ALA A 171 8.78 24.29 -2.54
CA ALA A 171 9.43 24.51 -1.25
C ALA A 171 9.22 23.29 -0.33
N SER A 172 10.10 23.16 0.66
CA SER A 172 9.94 22.21 1.75
C SER A 172 8.57 22.37 2.43
N SER A 173 7.95 21.24 2.76
CA SER A 173 6.65 21.16 3.42
C SER A 173 6.81 20.72 4.87
N PRO A 174 6.03 21.26 5.81
CA PRO A 174 6.09 20.87 7.23
C PRO A 174 5.38 19.53 7.54
N GLU A 175 5.21 18.64 6.57
CA GLU A 175 4.39 17.42 6.69
C GLU A 175 5.07 16.25 7.43
N GLY A 176 6.27 16.43 7.98
CA GLY A 176 6.88 15.50 8.93
C GLY A 176 7.82 14.44 8.36
N ALA A 177 7.72 14.06 7.08
CA ALA A 177 8.72 13.20 6.43
C ALA A 177 9.98 14.00 6.02
N ARG A 178 11.09 13.32 5.72
CA ARG A 178 12.26 13.97 5.14
C ARG A 178 12.03 14.29 3.67
N ASP A 179 12.46 15.51 3.26
CA ASP A 179 12.35 15.98 1.89
C ASP A 179 13.50 15.43 1.03
N TYR A 180 13.21 15.13 -0.24
CA TYR A 180 14.23 15.08 -1.28
C TYR A 180 14.54 16.50 -1.76
N LEU A 181 15.80 16.93 -1.66
CA LEU A 181 16.23 18.29 -1.99
C LEU A 181 16.91 18.34 -3.36
N VAL A 182 16.57 19.35 -4.15
CA VAL A 182 17.18 19.60 -5.47
C VAL A 182 17.87 20.97 -5.43
N PRO A 183 19.19 21.05 -5.62
CA PRO A 183 19.91 22.33 -5.57
C PRO A 183 19.51 23.24 -6.73
N ALA A 184 19.36 24.53 -6.45
CA ALA A 184 18.93 25.53 -7.42
C ALA A 184 20.12 26.26 -8.05
N ARG A 185 20.52 25.94 -9.27
CA ARG A 185 21.64 26.56 -9.99
C ARG A 185 21.54 28.10 -10.10
N LYS A 186 20.33 28.64 -10.32
CA LYS A 186 20.09 30.07 -10.44
C LYS A 186 20.08 30.83 -9.09
N HIS A 187 20.05 30.09 -7.99
CA HIS A 187 19.98 30.65 -6.63
C HIS A 187 20.96 29.90 -5.73
N PRO A 188 22.26 30.23 -5.78
CA PRO A 188 23.30 29.55 -5.01
C PRO A 188 22.93 29.44 -3.52
N GLY A 189 23.14 28.26 -2.92
CA GLY A 189 22.81 27.96 -1.53
C GLY A 189 21.34 27.76 -1.24
N LYS A 190 20.46 27.76 -2.27
CA LYS A 190 19.04 27.44 -2.13
C LYS A 190 18.68 26.15 -2.82
N PHE A 191 17.63 25.51 -2.30
CA PHE A 191 17.14 24.20 -2.77
C PHE A 191 15.63 24.27 -3.05
N TYR A 192 15.22 23.55 -4.08
CA TYR A 192 13.85 23.09 -4.20
C TYR A 192 13.69 21.80 -3.39
N ALA A 193 12.47 21.51 -2.95
CA ALA A 193 12.09 20.21 -2.44
C ALA A 193 11.14 19.51 -3.41
N LEU A 194 11.20 18.17 -3.47
CA LEU A 194 10.14 17.39 -4.12
C LEU A 194 8.95 17.28 -3.17
N PRO A 195 7.69 17.36 -3.65
CA PRO A 195 6.52 17.41 -2.78
C PRO A 195 6.28 16.08 -2.07
N GLN A 196 6.11 16.12 -0.75
CA GLN A 196 5.68 14.96 0.04
C GLN A 196 4.23 14.57 -0.28
N ALA A 197 3.41 15.56 -0.58
CA ALA A 197 2.07 15.52 -1.14
C ALA A 197 1.72 16.95 -1.63
N PRO A 198 0.74 17.15 -2.53
CA PRO A 198 0.34 18.48 -2.99
C PRO A 198 -0.57 19.22 -1.99
N GLN A 199 -0.38 18.99 -0.67
CA GLN A 199 -1.28 19.44 0.40
C GLN A 199 -1.54 20.95 0.39
N GLN A 200 -0.50 21.77 0.26
CA GLN A 200 -0.68 23.22 0.24
C GLN A 200 -1.37 23.67 -1.05
N PHE A 201 -0.98 23.11 -2.18
CA PHE A 201 -1.55 23.50 -3.48
C PHE A 201 -3.03 23.17 -3.59
N LYS A 202 -3.46 21.99 -3.15
CA LYS A 202 -4.89 21.64 -3.20
C LYS A 202 -5.77 22.56 -2.34
N GLN A 203 -5.29 22.96 -1.16
CA GLN A 203 -5.99 23.91 -0.30
C GLN A 203 -5.98 25.32 -0.91
N LEU A 204 -4.88 25.75 -1.56
CA LEU A 204 -4.83 27.00 -2.31
C LEU A 204 -5.80 27.00 -3.51
N LEU A 205 -6.00 25.85 -4.17
CA LEU A 205 -7.02 25.73 -5.23
C LEU A 205 -8.43 25.96 -4.68
N MET A 206 -8.75 25.46 -3.49
CA MET A 206 -10.04 25.74 -2.83
C MET A 206 -10.21 27.24 -2.55
N THR A 207 -9.14 27.87 -2.05
CA THR A 207 -9.12 29.33 -1.82
C THR A 207 -9.19 30.14 -3.12
N SER A 208 -8.75 29.55 -4.23
CA SER A 208 -8.80 30.16 -5.57
C SER A 208 -10.17 30.01 -6.26
N GLY A 209 -11.16 29.42 -5.59
CA GLY A 209 -12.52 29.28 -6.12
C GLY A 209 -12.78 28.02 -6.94
N PHE A 210 -11.87 27.03 -6.92
CA PHE A 210 -12.15 25.70 -7.46
C PHE A 210 -12.99 24.92 -6.45
N ASP A 211 -13.99 24.17 -6.95
CA ASP A 211 -14.94 23.47 -6.10
C ASP A 211 -14.49 22.04 -5.77
N ARG A 212 -14.01 21.29 -6.76
CA ARG A 212 -13.58 19.89 -6.64
C ARG A 212 -12.32 19.66 -7.46
N TYR A 213 -11.27 19.28 -6.78
CA TYR A 213 -9.96 19.00 -7.34
C TYR A 213 -9.58 17.55 -7.12
N PHE A 214 -8.93 16.93 -8.11
CA PHE A 214 -8.14 15.72 -7.89
C PHE A 214 -6.91 15.69 -8.82
N GLN A 215 -5.96 14.85 -8.50
CA GLN A 215 -4.93 14.37 -9.42
C GLN A 215 -4.42 12.99 -8.99
N ILE A 216 -3.85 12.23 -9.92
CA ILE A 216 -2.99 11.10 -9.59
C ILE A 216 -1.61 11.68 -9.29
N ALA A 217 -1.41 12.03 -8.02
CA ALA A 217 -0.28 12.85 -7.58
C ALA A 217 0.97 12.01 -7.33
N PRO A 218 2.11 12.32 -7.94
CA PRO A 218 3.40 11.80 -7.50
C PRO A 218 3.80 12.46 -6.18
N CYS A 219 4.15 11.64 -5.19
CA CYS A 219 4.59 12.05 -3.86
C CYS A 219 5.98 11.49 -3.59
N PHE A 220 6.80 12.24 -2.87
CA PHE A 220 8.20 11.90 -2.62
C PHE A 220 8.50 12.01 -1.12
N ARG A 221 8.94 10.90 -0.51
CA ARG A 221 9.33 10.87 0.90
C ARG A 221 10.59 10.06 1.08
N ASP A 222 11.60 10.65 1.73
CA ASP A 222 12.83 9.95 2.10
C ASP A 222 12.59 9.17 3.38
N GLU A 223 12.01 7.99 3.23
CA GLU A 223 11.61 7.08 4.31
C GLU A 223 12.04 5.64 4.01
N ASP A 224 12.14 4.84 5.05
CA ASP A 224 12.50 3.43 4.92
C ASP A 224 11.43 2.61 4.19
N ALA A 225 11.88 1.69 3.36
CA ALA A 225 11.00 0.77 2.64
C ALA A 225 10.28 -0.20 3.58
N ARG A 226 9.02 -0.50 3.23
CA ARG A 226 8.21 -1.58 3.82
C ARG A 226 7.53 -2.37 2.70
N GLY A 227 6.83 -3.45 3.03
CA GLY A 227 6.02 -4.16 2.05
C GLY A 227 4.98 -3.26 1.36
N ASP A 228 4.33 -2.40 2.14
CA ASP A 228 3.29 -1.46 1.71
C ASP A 228 3.80 -0.03 1.46
N ARG A 229 5.13 0.19 1.47
CA ARG A 229 5.77 1.50 1.26
C ARG A 229 7.02 1.38 0.39
N SER A 230 7.07 2.14 -0.71
CA SER A 230 8.28 2.34 -1.50
C SER A 230 9.14 3.45 -0.89
N PRO A 231 10.47 3.31 -0.86
CA PRO A 231 11.32 4.44 -0.63
C PRO A 231 11.25 5.36 -1.86
N GLY A 232 11.28 6.66 -1.63
CA GLY A 232 11.27 7.64 -2.70
C GLY A 232 9.86 8.00 -3.17
N GLU A 233 9.52 7.67 -4.42
CA GLU A 233 8.24 8.07 -5.02
C GLU A 233 7.12 7.05 -4.84
N PHE A 234 5.90 7.56 -4.70
CA PHE A 234 4.65 6.80 -4.73
C PHE A 234 3.52 7.68 -5.26
N TYR A 235 2.36 7.09 -5.53
CA TYR A 235 1.24 7.82 -6.15
C TYR A 235 -0.01 7.77 -5.27
N GLN A 236 -0.71 8.92 -5.21
CA GLN A 236 -1.98 9.07 -4.53
C GLN A 236 -3.08 9.54 -5.49
N LEU A 237 -4.29 9.06 -5.29
CA LEU A 237 -5.49 9.75 -5.75
C LEU A 237 -5.73 10.91 -4.78
N ASP A 238 -5.11 12.05 -5.03
CA ASP A 238 -5.24 13.21 -4.16
C ASP A 238 -6.47 14.01 -4.53
N MET A 239 -7.33 14.32 -3.55
CA MET A 239 -8.56 15.08 -3.79
C MET A 239 -8.86 16.08 -2.67
N GLU A 240 -9.54 17.18 -3.04
CA GLU A 240 -10.02 18.21 -2.12
C GLU A 240 -11.32 18.79 -2.64
N MET A 241 -12.23 19.16 -1.73
CA MET A 241 -13.56 19.72 -2.03
C MET A 241 -13.78 20.98 -1.19
N ALA A 242 -14.21 22.06 -1.84
CA ALA A 242 -14.65 23.27 -1.16
C ALA A 242 -16.10 23.12 -0.66
N PHE A 243 -16.44 23.87 0.39
CA PHE A 243 -17.73 23.84 1.06
C PHE A 243 -18.17 22.44 1.50
N ALA A 244 -17.22 21.61 1.87
CA ALA A 244 -17.41 20.19 2.17
C ALA A 244 -17.13 19.86 3.63
N SER A 245 -17.91 18.94 4.12
CA SER A 245 -17.77 18.27 5.41
C SER A 245 -17.06 16.91 5.27
N GLN A 246 -16.80 16.26 6.40
CA GLN A 246 -16.35 14.87 6.45
C GLN A 246 -17.30 13.92 5.69
N GLU A 247 -18.61 14.12 5.85
CA GLU A 247 -19.62 13.28 5.22
C GLU A 247 -19.60 13.36 3.68
N ASP A 248 -19.32 14.54 3.14
CA ASP A 248 -19.21 14.72 1.70
C ASP A 248 -18.02 13.95 1.12
N VAL A 249 -16.87 13.95 1.84
CA VAL A 249 -15.69 13.16 1.45
C VAL A 249 -15.99 11.67 1.53
N PHE A 250 -16.64 11.22 2.61
CA PHE A 250 -17.02 9.81 2.78
C PHE A 250 -17.93 9.34 1.67
N SER A 251 -18.96 10.12 1.34
CA SER A 251 -19.89 9.79 0.26
C SER A 251 -19.18 9.57 -1.08
N VAL A 252 -18.25 10.45 -1.44
CA VAL A 252 -17.48 10.29 -2.70
C VAL A 252 -16.63 9.02 -2.69
N ILE A 253 -15.91 8.75 -1.62
CA ILE A 253 -15.03 7.58 -1.52
C ILE A 253 -15.83 6.28 -1.51
N GLU A 254 -16.95 6.26 -0.80
CA GLU A 254 -17.86 5.11 -0.71
C GLU A 254 -18.56 4.79 -2.05
N ASP A 255 -18.71 5.80 -2.91
CA ASP A 255 -19.23 5.61 -4.28
C ASP A 255 -18.12 5.19 -5.27
N VAL A 256 -16.90 5.70 -5.10
CA VAL A 256 -15.79 5.51 -6.07
C VAL A 256 -15.07 4.18 -5.88
N LEU A 257 -14.67 3.82 -4.66
CA LEU A 257 -13.76 2.69 -4.44
C LEU A 257 -14.42 1.31 -4.55
N PRO A 258 -15.59 1.03 -3.95
CA PRO A 258 -16.17 -0.31 -3.99
C PRO A 258 -16.39 -0.88 -5.40
N PRO A 259 -16.91 -0.14 -6.39
CA PRO A 259 -17.06 -0.64 -7.75
C PRO A 259 -15.72 -1.00 -8.42
N ILE A 260 -14.64 -0.25 -8.11
CA ILE A 260 -13.30 -0.51 -8.63
C ILE A 260 -12.74 -1.78 -8.00
N PHE A 261 -12.89 -1.95 -6.68
CA PHE A 261 -12.48 -3.17 -5.99
C PHE A 261 -13.26 -4.40 -6.45
N ALA A 262 -14.56 -4.26 -6.65
CA ALA A 262 -15.40 -5.35 -7.17
C ALA A 262 -15.03 -5.76 -8.60
N LYS A 263 -14.62 -4.80 -9.45
CA LYS A 263 -14.27 -5.06 -10.84
C LYS A 263 -12.88 -5.64 -11.03
N TYR A 264 -11.91 -5.15 -10.26
CA TYR A 264 -10.48 -5.45 -10.49
C TYR A 264 -9.86 -6.32 -9.41
N GLY A 265 -10.53 -6.51 -8.27
CA GLY A 265 -10.06 -7.36 -7.19
C GLY A 265 -10.41 -8.84 -7.40
N THR A 266 -9.74 -9.68 -6.64
CA THR A 266 -9.96 -11.14 -6.62
C THR A 266 -11.04 -11.55 -5.61
N TYR A 267 -11.36 -10.68 -4.66
CA TYR A 267 -12.28 -10.96 -3.55
C TYR A 267 -13.56 -10.13 -3.65
N ASN A 268 -14.58 -10.55 -2.93
CA ASN A 268 -15.83 -9.80 -2.84
C ASN A 268 -15.68 -8.57 -1.94
N VAL A 269 -16.35 -7.48 -2.29
CA VAL A 269 -16.47 -6.30 -1.42
C VAL A 269 -17.59 -6.56 -0.41
N ALA A 270 -17.21 -6.69 0.87
CA ALA A 270 -18.16 -6.97 1.95
C ALA A 270 -18.80 -5.70 2.53
N SER A 271 -18.18 -4.54 2.34
CA SER A 271 -18.68 -3.26 2.85
C SER A 271 -19.67 -2.62 1.89
N SER A 272 -20.76 -2.12 2.44
CA SER A 272 -21.73 -1.26 1.75
C SER A 272 -21.72 0.13 2.37
N ALA A 273 -22.03 1.15 1.59
CA ALA A 273 -22.19 2.50 2.10
C ALA A 273 -23.42 2.60 3.03
N PRO A 274 -23.35 3.30 4.16
CA PRO A 274 -22.15 3.91 4.72
C PRO A 274 -21.22 2.86 5.35
N PHE A 275 -19.88 3.03 5.19
CA PHE A 275 -18.92 2.12 5.81
C PHE A 275 -18.96 2.19 7.33
N LYS A 276 -18.53 1.10 7.99
CA LYS A 276 -18.35 1.08 9.45
C LYS A 276 -17.43 2.20 9.88
N ARG A 277 -17.76 2.84 11.01
CA ARG A 277 -16.96 3.88 11.64
C ARG A 277 -16.53 3.42 13.03
N ILE A 278 -15.31 3.74 13.38
CA ILE A 278 -14.77 3.48 14.70
C ILE A 278 -13.92 4.68 15.13
N ALA A 279 -14.08 5.13 16.37
CA ALA A 279 -13.22 6.17 16.91
C ALA A 279 -11.78 5.64 17.10
N TYR A 280 -10.78 6.48 16.94
CA TYR A 280 -9.37 6.13 17.06
C TYR A 280 -9.06 5.36 18.35
N ASN A 281 -9.52 5.88 19.50
CA ASN A 281 -9.30 5.23 20.78
C ASN A 281 -9.98 3.86 20.89
N ASP A 282 -11.19 3.71 20.32
CA ASP A 282 -11.90 2.43 20.29
C ASP A 282 -11.20 1.42 19.39
N ALA A 283 -10.60 1.87 18.28
CA ALA A 283 -9.78 1.02 17.42
C ALA A 283 -8.55 0.47 18.18
N LEU A 284 -7.85 1.32 18.94
CA LEU A 284 -6.74 0.89 19.79
C LEU A 284 -7.20 -0.09 20.89
N GLU A 285 -8.35 0.15 21.50
CA GLU A 285 -8.89 -0.73 22.56
C GLU A 285 -9.32 -2.10 22.03
N GLN A 286 -10.02 -2.15 20.89
CA GLN A 286 -10.63 -3.38 20.38
C GLN A 286 -9.73 -4.16 19.42
N PHE A 287 -8.81 -3.49 18.73
CA PHE A 287 -7.97 -4.08 17.68
C PHE A 287 -6.48 -3.96 17.97
N GLY A 288 -6.08 -3.12 18.95
CA GLY A 288 -4.68 -2.85 19.28
C GLY A 288 -3.93 -2.07 18.20
N THR A 289 -4.65 -1.41 17.31
CA THR A 289 -4.11 -0.64 16.20
C THR A 289 -5.17 0.34 15.68
N ASP A 290 -4.72 1.44 15.11
CA ASP A 290 -5.53 2.40 14.36
C ASP A 290 -5.90 1.93 12.94
N LYS A 291 -5.48 0.70 12.58
CA LYS A 291 -5.76 0.06 11.29
C LYS A 291 -6.50 -1.27 11.47
N PRO A 292 -7.78 -1.23 11.91
CA PRO A 292 -8.54 -2.43 12.25
C PRO A 292 -8.77 -3.33 11.04
N ASP A 293 -8.52 -4.63 11.21
CA ASP A 293 -8.89 -5.66 10.23
C ASP A 293 -10.17 -6.37 10.68
N TYR A 294 -11.28 -6.02 10.06
CA TYR A 294 -12.59 -6.58 10.36
C TYR A 294 -12.83 -7.99 9.78
N ARG A 295 -11.90 -8.50 8.98
CA ARG A 295 -11.93 -9.90 8.51
C ARG A 295 -11.66 -10.88 9.64
N ILE A 296 -10.96 -10.43 10.71
CA ILE A 296 -10.63 -11.22 11.89
C ILE A 296 -11.72 -11.00 12.94
N ASP A 297 -12.37 -12.06 13.39
CA ASP A 297 -13.47 -12.01 14.36
C ASP A 297 -13.00 -11.88 15.83
N LEU A 298 -11.72 -12.14 16.11
CA LEU A 298 -11.14 -12.00 17.43
C LEU A 298 -11.19 -10.54 17.91
N ARG A 299 -11.51 -10.33 19.20
CA ARG A 299 -11.51 -9.00 19.83
C ARG A 299 -10.58 -8.99 21.03
N ILE A 300 -9.94 -7.84 21.22
CA ILE A 300 -9.13 -7.57 22.41
C ILE A 300 -10.08 -7.11 23.53
N GLN A 301 -9.91 -7.67 24.73
CA GLN A 301 -10.68 -7.32 25.90
C GLN A 301 -9.74 -6.88 27.03
N ASP A 302 -10.15 -5.87 27.77
CA ASP A 302 -9.42 -5.39 28.93
C ASP A 302 -9.78 -6.21 30.17
N ILE A 303 -8.82 -6.93 30.71
CA ILE A 303 -8.99 -7.73 31.92
C ILE A 303 -8.20 -7.20 33.12
N THR A 304 -7.69 -5.97 33.03
CA THR A 304 -6.86 -5.35 34.08
C THR A 304 -7.48 -5.46 35.46
N LYS A 305 -8.78 -5.14 35.56
CA LYS A 305 -9.50 -5.20 36.85
C LYS A 305 -9.73 -6.63 37.35
N LEU A 306 -9.84 -7.61 36.43
CA LEU A 306 -10.11 -9.01 36.78
C LEU A 306 -8.88 -9.68 37.40
N VAL A 307 -7.67 -9.24 37.03
CA VAL A 307 -6.42 -9.81 37.51
C VAL A 307 -5.72 -8.92 38.56
N ALA A 308 -6.44 -7.94 39.08
CA ALA A 308 -5.94 -7.05 40.13
C ALA A 308 -5.52 -7.86 41.38
N GLY A 309 -4.37 -7.54 41.95
CA GLY A 309 -3.82 -8.26 43.11
C GLY A 309 -3.08 -9.57 42.75
N SER A 310 -2.88 -9.88 41.46
CA SER A 310 -2.08 -11.01 41.02
C SER A 310 -0.61 -10.86 41.43
N GLU A 311 0.03 -11.94 41.85
CA GLU A 311 1.46 -11.98 42.15
C GLU A 311 2.36 -11.94 40.91
N PHE A 312 1.79 -11.96 39.71
CA PHE A 312 2.55 -11.91 38.47
C PHE A 312 2.97 -10.46 38.15
N ALA A 313 4.27 -10.20 38.19
CA ALA A 313 4.81 -8.85 38.03
C ALA A 313 4.28 -8.06 36.80
N PRO A 314 4.07 -8.65 35.61
CA PRO A 314 3.44 -7.96 34.47
C PRO A 314 2.00 -7.51 34.72
N PHE A 315 1.28 -8.08 35.73
CA PHE A 315 -0.08 -7.70 36.09
C PHE A 315 -0.12 -6.70 37.27
N ALA A 316 1.03 -6.18 37.67
CA ALA A 316 1.15 -5.23 38.78
C ALA A 316 0.29 -3.97 38.53
N GLU A 317 -0.07 -3.32 39.63
CA GLU A 317 -0.79 -2.05 39.62
C GLU A 317 -0.09 -1.01 38.73
N GLY A 318 -0.85 -0.28 37.92
CA GLY A 318 -0.34 0.68 36.94
C GLY A 318 -0.10 0.09 35.55
N ASN A 319 -0.15 -1.23 35.40
CA ASN A 319 -0.12 -1.89 34.10
C ASN A 319 -1.54 -2.16 33.58
N THR A 320 -1.67 -2.19 32.25
CA THR A 320 -2.85 -2.62 31.52
C THR A 320 -2.67 -4.06 31.09
N VAL A 321 -3.71 -4.90 31.24
CA VAL A 321 -3.71 -6.30 30.83
C VAL A 321 -4.82 -6.53 29.81
N LYS A 322 -4.42 -6.91 28.59
CA LYS A 322 -5.32 -7.21 27.47
C LYS A 322 -5.33 -8.72 27.19
N ALA A 323 -6.51 -9.24 26.87
CA ALA A 323 -6.68 -10.64 26.53
C ALA A 323 -7.39 -10.81 25.18
N ILE A 324 -7.06 -11.91 24.49
CA ILE A 324 -7.67 -12.34 23.24
C ILE A 324 -8.04 -13.82 23.42
N ALA A 325 -9.33 -14.13 23.36
CA ALA A 325 -9.83 -15.50 23.39
C ALA A 325 -9.95 -16.03 21.95
N CYS A 326 -9.20 -17.08 21.64
CA CYS A 326 -9.21 -17.75 20.35
C CYS A 326 -9.74 -19.18 20.53
N SER A 327 -11.01 -19.40 20.18
CA SER A 327 -11.69 -20.68 20.28
C SER A 327 -11.22 -21.65 19.18
N GLY A 328 -11.42 -22.97 19.38
CA GLY A 328 -11.06 -23.97 18.38
C GLY A 328 -9.56 -24.02 18.04
N CYS A 329 -8.70 -23.56 18.94
CA CYS A 329 -7.26 -23.49 18.70
C CYS A 329 -6.56 -24.81 18.96
N GLU A 330 -6.17 -25.51 17.89
CA GLU A 330 -5.44 -26.78 17.93
C GLU A 330 -3.90 -26.63 17.95
N LEU A 331 -3.40 -25.39 18.10
CA LEU A 331 -1.96 -25.14 18.13
C LEU A 331 -1.30 -25.88 19.29
N THR A 332 -0.20 -26.59 18.99
CA THR A 332 0.64 -27.25 20.01
C THR A 332 1.44 -26.21 20.79
N ARG A 333 1.95 -26.58 21.97
CA ARG A 333 2.80 -25.69 22.77
C ARG A 333 3.96 -25.10 21.95
N LYS A 334 4.62 -25.90 21.12
CA LYS A 334 5.73 -25.44 20.27
C LYS A 334 5.28 -24.35 19.29
N HIS A 335 4.08 -24.48 18.71
CA HIS A 335 3.52 -23.46 17.81
C HIS A 335 3.16 -22.18 18.56
N ILE A 336 2.63 -22.30 19.79
CA ILE A 336 2.29 -21.15 20.62
C ILE A 336 3.54 -20.41 21.08
N ASP A 337 4.57 -21.15 21.52
CA ASP A 337 5.84 -20.54 21.94
C ASP A 337 6.52 -19.81 20.76
N LYS A 338 6.45 -20.38 19.54
CA LYS A 338 6.90 -19.69 18.32
C LYS A 338 6.07 -18.43 18.03
N LEU A 339 4.73 -18.53 18.08
CA LEU A 339 3.84 -17.38 17.92
C LEU A 339 4.22 -16.25 18.89
N CYS A 340 4.42 -16.58 20.16
CA CYS A 340 4.82 -15.59 21.17
C CYS A 340 6.16 -14.94 20.85
N ALA A 341 7.16 -15.71 20.39
CA ALA A 341 8.44 -15.16 19.96
C ALA A 341 8.30 -14.23 18.75
N ASP A 342 7.50 -14.61 17.76
CA ASP A 342 7.26 -13.79 16.57
C ASP A 342 6.49 -12.49 16.93
N VAL A 343 5.54 -12.56 17.87
CA VAL A 343 4.85 -11.39 18.42
C VAL A 343 5.83 -10.46 19.15
N GLU A 344 6.71 -11.01 19.98
CA GLU A 344 7.72 -10.23 20.71
C GLU A 344 8.65 -9.47 19.75
N VAL A 345 9.08 -10.12 18.67
CA VAL A 345 9.91 -9.49 17.63
C VAL A 345 9.18 -8.33 16.97
N GLN A 346 7.88 -8.49 16.62
CA GLN A 346 7.13 -7.46 15.91
C GLN A 346 6.63 -6.33 16.81
N ALA A 347 6.19 -6.66 18.03
CA ALA A 347 5.64 -5.68 18.96
C ALA A 347 6.70 -4.98 19.81
N GLY A 348 7.84 -5.66 20.04
CA GLY A 348 8.90 -5.21 20.96
C GLY A 348 8.65 -5.59 22.43
N PHE A 349 7.58 -6.32 22.73
CA PHE A 349 7.18 -6.68 24.10
C PHE A 349 6.71 -8.13 24.16
N LYS A 350 7.04 -8.81 25.27
CA LYS A 350 6.74 -10.21 25.47
C LYS A 350 5.24 -10.45 25.71
N PRO A 351 4.56 -11.29 24.90
CA PRO A 351 3.21 -11.76 25.18
C PRO A 351 3.22 -12.96 26.11
N TYR A 352 2.05 -13.28 26.66
CA TYR A 352 1.81 -14.45 27.52
C TYR A 352 0.61 -15.22 27.00
N TRP A 353 0.37 -16.43 27.53
CA TRP A 353 -0.75 -17.25 27.11
C TRP A 353 -1.15 -18.28 28.17
N PHE A 354 -2.38 -18.79 28.09
CA PHE A 354 -2.84 -20.01 28.73
C PHE A 354 -3.95 -20.65 27.89
N LYS A 355 -4.28 -21.91 28.18
CA LYS A 355 -5.36 -22.66 27.52
C LYS A 355 -6.42 -23.07 28.52
N VAL A 356 -7.67 -23.26 28.02
CA VAL A 356 -8.76 -23.91 28.74
C VAL A 356 -8.76 -25.39 28.34
N GLU A 357 -8.52 -26.27 29.29
CA GLU A 357 -8.54 -27.72 29.09
C GLU A 357 -9.98 -28.28 28.95
N ALA A 358 -10.12 -29.57 28.59
CA ALA A 358 -11.40 -30.20 28.39
C ALA A 358 -12.30 -30.23 29.65
N ASP A 359 -11.71 -30.21 30.82
CA ASP A 359 -12.41 -30.14 32.12
C ASP A 359 -12.69 -28.71 32.58
N GLY A 360 -12.35 -27.72 31.77
CA GLY A 360 -12.52 -26.30 32.05
C GLY A 360 -11.38 -25.66 32.84
N SER A 361 -10.39 -26.42 33.29
CA SER A 361 -9.23 -25.89 34.03
C SER A 361 -8.29 -25.12 33.13
N PHE A 362 -7.50 -24.20 33.71
CA PHE A 362 -6.46 -23.44 32.99
C PHE A 362 -5.13 -24.16 33.02
N ALA A 363 -4.47 -24.27 31.86
CA ALA A 363 -3.18 -24.93 31.72
C ALA A 363 -2.18 -24.16 30.84
N GLY A 364 -0.91 -24.38 31.04
CA GLY A 364 0.19 -23.80 30.27
C GLY A 364 0.50 -22.33 30.62
N GLY A 365 1.57 -21.81 30.09
CA GLY A 365 1.99 -20.41 30.20
C GLY A 365 1.83 -19.78 31.57
N VAL A 366 0.93 -18.80 31.66
CA VAL A 366 0.64 -18.05 32.89
C VAL A 366 -0.59 -18.56 33.66
N ALA A 367 -1.09 -19.76 33.35
CA ALA A 367 -2.30 -20.36 33.93
C ALA A 367 -2.32 -20.29 35.47
N LYS A 368 -1.21 -20.56 36.15
CA LYS A 368 -1.13 -20.52 37.62
C LYS A 368 -1.50 -19.16 38.21
N PHE A 369 -1.26 -18.08 37.50
CA PHE A 369 -1.59 -16.72 37.95
C PHE A 369 -3.02 -16.32 37.57
N MET A 370 -3.62 -17.04 36.60
CA MET A 370 -4.99 -16.84 36.14
C MET A 370 -6.01 -17.68 36.92
N THR A 371 -5.59 -18.83 37.44
CA THR A 371 -6.47 -19.74 38.19
C THR A 371 -7.16 -19.10 39.40
N PRO A 372 -6.52 -18.22 40.19
CA PRO A 372 -7.23 -17.50 41.28
C PRO A 372 -8.39 -16.63 40.80
N HIS A 373 -8.41 -16.26 39.54
CA HIS A 373 -9.42 -15.39 38.88
C HIS A 373 -10.32 -16.17 37.93
N HIS A 374 -10.32 -17.52 37.99
CA HIS A 374 -10.92 -18.43 37.01
C HIS A 374 -12.35 -18.04 36.62
N ASP A 375 -13.27 -18.01 37.57
CA ASP A 375 -14.71 -17.81 37.26
C ASP A 375 -14.98 -16.44 36.64
N ALA A 376 -14.35 -15.38 37.14
CA ALA A 376 -14.47 -14.04 36.62
C ALA A 376 -13.91 -13.92 35.18
N VAL A 377 -12.80 -14.59 34.90
CA VAL A 377 -12.17 -14.60 33.57
C VAL A 377 -12.98 -15.43 32.59
N VAL A 378 -13.49 -16.60 33.01
CA VAL A 378 -14.38 -17.45 32.18
C VAL A 378 -15.63 -16.69 31.78
N GLU A 379 -16.30 -16.02 32.73
CA GLU A 379 -17.51 -15.24 32.48
C GLU A 379 -17.23 -14.04 31.54
N ALA A 380 -16.21 -13.25 31.85
CA ALA A 380 -15.90 -12.03 31.11
C ALA A 380 -15.47 -12.28 29.66
N LEU A 381 -14.71 -13.36 29.43
CA LEU A 381 -14.19 -13.71 28.10
C LEU A 381 -15.05 -14.75 27.35
N GLY A 382 -16.09 -15.30 28.01
CA GLY A 382 -16.95 -16.34 27.42
C GLY A 382 -16.16 -17.62 27.08
N LEU A 383 -15.27 -18.06 27.95
CA LEU A 383 -14.33 -19.15 27.66
C LEU A 383 -15.01 -20.52 27.61
N THR A 384 -14.58 -21.31 26.65
CA THR A 384 -14.99 -22.71 26.46
C THR A 384 -13.76 -23.62 26.38
N PRO A 385 -13.89 -24.92 26.67
CA PRO A 385 -12.79 -25.88 26.48
C PRO A 385 -12.17 -25.78 25.07
N GLY A 386 -10.85 -25.88 24.99
CA GLY A 386 -10.10 -25.73 23.74
C GLY A 386 -9.79 -24.29 23.31
N THR A 387 -10.17 -23.28 24.11
CA THR A 387 -9.82 -21.89 23.85
C THR A 387 -8.37 -21.60 24.26
N LEU A 388 -7.61 -20.98 23.36
CA LEU A 388 -6.32 -20.37 23.69
C LEU A 388 -6.56 -18.90 24.04
N ILE A 389 -6.00 -18.45 25.16
CA ILE A 389 -6.05 -17.06 25.58
C ILE A 389 -4.65 -16.47 25.43
N GLY A 390 -4.53 -15.50 24.52
CA GLY A 390 -3.35 -14.64 24.40
C GLY A 390 -3.45 -13.46 25.35
N ILE A 391 -2.35 -13.11 26.01
CA ILE A 391 -2.30 -12.00 26.99
C ILE A 391 -1.16 -11.05 26.64
N ALA A 392 -1.44 -9.76 26.67
CA ALA A 392 -0.48 -8.68 26.61
C ALA A 392 -0.57 -7.83 27.87
N ALA A 393 0.56 -7.53 28.50
CA ALA A 393 0.57 -6.78 29.77
C ALA A 393 1.74 -5.79 29.79
N GLY A 394 1.50 -4.60 30.38
CA GLY A 394 2.47 -3.51 30.50
C GLY A 394 1.83 -2.13 30.46
N LYS A 395 2.61 -1.11 30.10
CA LYS A 395 2.03 0.21 29.82
C LYS A 395 0.94 0.11 28.77
N LYS A 396 -0.08 0.96 28.82
CA LYS A 396 -1.28 0.87 27.98
C LYS A 396 -0.95 0.73 26.48
N SER A 397 -0.10 1.60 25.93
CA SER A 397 0.30 1.55 24.52
C SER A 397 1.02 0.24 24.14
N ALA A 398 1.93 -0.23 25.00
CA ALA A 398 2.65 -1.48 24.81
C ALA A 398 1.71 -2.69 24.84
N ALA A 399 0.78 -2.75 25.78
CA ALA A 399 -0.22 -3.81 25.90
C ALA A 399 -1.16 -3.83 24.69
N GLN A 400 -1.63 -2.68 24.23
CA GLN A 400 -2.46 -2.55 23.03
C GLN A 400 -1.71 -3.03 21.78
N LYS A 401 -0.50 -2.53 21.54
CA LYS A 401 0.32 -2.92 20.38
C LYS A 401 0.59 -4.42 20.36
N THR A 402 1.00 -5.00 21.49
CA THR A 402 1.29 -6.45 21.61
C THR A 402 0.04 -7.28 21.35
N ALA A 403 -1.09 -6.90 21.94
CA ALA A 403 -2.37 -7.57 21.71
C ALA A 403 -2.81 -7.47 20.23
N GLY A 404 -2.62 -6.33 19.58
CA GLY A 404 -2.93 -6.12 18.17
C GLY A 404 -2.14 -7.04 17.24
N VAL A 405 -0.82 -7.14 17.45
CA VAL A 405 0.05 -8.06 16.70
C VAL A 405 -0.38 -9.52 16.94
N MET A 406 -0.60 -9.89 18.19
CA MET A 406 -1.03 -11.25 18.55
C MET A 406 -2.39 -11.60 17.94
N ARG A 407 -3.35 -10.68 17.98
CA ARG A 407 -4.68 -10.83 17.34
C ARG A 407 -4.56 -11.13 15.85
N LYS A 408 -3.77 -10.34 15.14
CA LYS A 408 -3.54 -10.51 13.70
C LYS A 408 -2.92 -11.87 13.39
N MET A 409 -1.93 -12.28 14.16
CA MET A 409 -1.25 -13.55 13.94
C MET A 409 -2.14 -14.75 14.28
N LEU A 410 -2.89 -14.71 15.37
CA LEU A 410 -3.86 -15.75 15.73
C LEU A 410 -4.95 -15.89 14.67
N GLY A 411 -5.53 -14.79 14.22
CA GLY A 411 -6.54 -14.79 13.15
C GLY A 411 -6.04 -15.41 11.85
N ALA A 412 -4.78 -15.17 11.49
CA ALA A 412 -4.18 -15.74 10.28
C ALA A 412 -3.83 -17.24 10.42
N LEU A 413 -3.45 -17.69 11.62
CA LEU A 413 -2.96 -19.06 11.89
C LEU A 413 -4.08 -20.04 12.24
N VAL A 414 -5.12 -19.58 12.95
CA VAL A 414 -6.19 -20.46 13.43
C VAL A 414 -7.36 -20.44 12.43
N PRO A 415 -7.69 -21.58 11.81
CA PRO A 415 -8.78 -21.65 10.85
C PRO A 415 -10.12 -21.15 11.44
N GLY A 416 -10.90 -20.46 10.62
CA GLY A 416 -12.22 -19.97 10.99
C GLY A 416 -12.26 -18.56 11.58
N HIS A 417 -11.13 -18.00 12.00
CA HIS A 417 -11.06 -16.66 12.61
C HIS A 417 -10.74 -15.52 11.64
N MET A 418 -10.43 -15.83 10.38
CA MET A 418 -10.17 -14.82 9.36
C MET A 418 -10.83 -15.21 8.03
N ASP A 419 -11.72 -14.37 7.54
CA ASP A 419 -12.25 -14.48 6.19
C ASP A 419 -11.32 -13.79 5.19
N LYS A 420 -10.53 -14.58 4.47
CA LYS A 420 -9.50 -14.09 3.55
C LYS A 420 -10.05 -13.62 2.20
N GLU A 421 -11.29 -14.01 1.85
CA GLU A 421 -11.83 -13.82 0.51
C GLU A 421 -12.74 -12.59 0.39
N ARG A 422 -12.46 -11.53 1.15
CA ARG A 422 -13.24 -10.30 1.09
C ARG A 422 -12.39 -9.05 1.28
N TYR A 423 -12.88 -7.93 0.74
CA TYR A 423 -12.44 -6.58 1.07
C TYR A 423 -13.43 -5.97 2.04
N GLU A 424 -12.95 -5.50 3.17
CA GLU A 424 -13.78 -4.85 4.18
C GLU A 424 -13.20 -3.50 4.55
N PHE A 425 -13.94 -2.44 4.18
CA PHE A 425 -13.58 -1.05 4.47
C PHE A 425 -14.16 -0.61 5.81
N CYS A 426 -13.44 0.29 6.45
CA CYS A 426 -13.94 1.05 7.58
C CYS A 426 -13.29 2.44 7.65
N TRP A 427 -13.95 3.36 8.31
CA TRP A 427 -13.41 4.66 8.68
C TRP A 427 -12.93 4.63 10.12
N VAL A 428 -11.69 5.08 10.35
CA VAL A 428 -11.21 5.45 11.68
C VAL A 428 -11.34 6.96 11.79
N VAL A 429 -12.02 7.43 12.83
CA VAL A 429 -12.39 8.84 13.02
C VAL A 429 -11.99 9.33 14.40
N ASP A 430 -12.16 10.62 14.66
CA ASP A 430 -11.94 11.24 15.96
C ASP A 430 -10.51 11.02 16.49
N PHE A 431 -9.53 11.28 15.65
CA PHE A 431 -8.12 11.23 16.03
C PHE A 431 -7.82 12.26 17.12
N PRO A 432 -6.92 11.98 18.07
CA PRO A 432 -6.48 12.98 19.02
C PRO A 432 -5.77 14.13 18.28
N MET A 433 -6.05 15.37 18.67
CA MET A 433 -5.37 16.53 18.11
C MET A 433 -3.99 16.75 18.72
N TYR A 434 -3.86 16.43 20.00
CA TYR A 434 -2.65 16.63 20.79
C TYR A 434 -2.23 15.35 21.50
N GLU A 435 -0.92 15.24 21.74
CA GLU A 435 -0.31 14.19 22.55
C GLU A 435 0.84 14.76 23.38
N ILE A 436 1.33 13.98 24.33
CA ILE A 436 2.58 14.31 25.02
C ILE A 436 3.72 13.65 24.24
N GLY A 437 4.64 14.46 23.70
CA GLY A 437 5.80 13.99 22.98
C GLY A 437 6.65 13.05 23.86
N GLU A 438 7.02 11.89 23.31
CA GLU A 438 7.80 10.88 24.06
C GLU A 438 9.19 11.40 24.47
N GLU A 439 9.82 12.20 23.61
CA GLU A 439 11.15 12.77 23.86
C GLU A 439 11.10 14.10 24.58
N SER A 440 10.16 14.98 24.20
CA SER A 440 10.06 16.33 24.75
C SER A 440 9.35 16.38 26.12
N GLY A 441 8.42 15.45 26.36
CA GLY A 441 7.51 15.51 27.51
C GLY A 441 6.53 16.67 27.47
N GLU A 442 6.46 17.40 26.36
CA GLU A 442 5.63 18.59 26.15
C GLU A 442 4.40 18.23 25.30
N LEU A 443 3.39 19.12 25.34
CA LEU A 443 2.21 18.99 24.49
C LEU A 443 2.58 19.29 23.03
N GLU A 444 2.31 18.35 22.14
CA GLU A 444 2.58 18.43 20.70
C GLU A 444 1.33 18.07 19.90
N PHE A 445 1.32 18.43 18.59
CA PHE A 445 0.30 17.90 17.67
C PHE A 445 0.54 16.41 17.42
N CYS A 446 -0.52 15.62 17.59
CA CYS A 446 -0.42 14.16 17.41
C CYS A 446 -0.21 13.76 15.94
N HIS A 447 -0.91 14.41 15.01
CA HIS A 447 -0.86 14.10 13.56
C HIS A 447 -0.76 15.40 12.75
N ASN A 448 -1.81 15.73 11.96
CA ASN A 448 -1.80 16.92 11.10
C ASN A 448 -2.26 18.17 11.87
N PRO A 449 -1.38 19.17 12.09
CA PRO A 449 -1.70 20.39 12.83
C PRO A 449 -2.73 21.30 12.12
N PHE A 450 -2.97 21.06 10.83
CA PHE A 450 -3.91 21.84 10.00
C PHE A 450 -5.30 21.21 9.91
N SER A 451 -5.60 20.20 10.71
CA SER A 451 -6.95 19.65 10.84
C SER A 451 -7.83 20.56 11.69
N MET A 452 -9.12 20.62 11.36
CA MET A 452 -10.08 21.36 12.19
C MET A 452 -10.26 20.66 13.54
N PRO A 453 -10.11 21.37 14.68
CA PRO A 453 -10.38 20.79 15.99
C PRO A 453 -11.84 20.41 16.16
N GLY A 454 -12.10 19.31 16.84
CA GLY A 454 -13.44 18.92 17.26
C GLY A 454 -14.04 19.98 18.19
N GLY A 455 -15.25 20.45 17.87
CA GLY A 455 -15.89 21.55 18.56
C GLY A 455 -15.32 22.94 18.24
N GLY A 456 -14.37 23.04 17.31
CA GLY A 456 -13.87 24.33 16.78
C GLY A 456 -13.18 25.22 17.80
N ALA A 457 -13.29 26.54 17.63
CA ALA A 457 -12.66 27.56 18.46
C ALA A 457 -13.08 27.48 19.94
N GLU A 458 -14.33 27.13 20.22
CA GLU A 458 -14.83 27.08 21.61
C GLU A 458 -14.07 26.06 22.47
N THR A 459 -13.82 24.86 21.90
CA THR A 459 -13.06 23.81 22.60
C THR A 459 -11.62 24.24 22.85
N LEU A 460 -10.97 24.87 21.89
CA LEU A 460 -9.61 25.40 22.07
C LEU A 460 -9.55 26.47 23.17
N ARG A 461 -10.50 27.40 23.20
CA ARG A 461 -10.56 28.46 24.21
C ARG A 461 -10.76 27.90 25.62
N LYS A 462 -11.61 26.89 25.80
CA LYS A 462 -11.77 26.16 27.05
C LYS A 462 -10.46 25.49 27.49
N ALA A 463 -9.73 24.88 26.58
CA ALA A 463 -8.44 24.29 26.91
C ALA A 463 -7.38 25.33 27.25
N ILE A 464 -7.32 26.45 26.56
CA ILE A 464 -6.42 27.58 26.87
C ILE A 464 -6.76 28.16 28.23
N ALA A 465 -8.04 28.25 28.61
CA ALA A 465 -8.50 28.70 29.92
C ALA A 465 -8.26 27.64 31.02
N GLY A 466 -7.83 26.44 30.71
CA GLY A 466 -7.62 25.35 31.68
C GLY A 466 -8.92 24.67 32.15
N GLU A 467 -10.04 24.88 31.44
CA GLU A 467 -11.35 24.30 31.78
C GLU A 467 -11.45 22.82 31.31
N ILE A 468 -10.71 22.45 30.27
CA ILE A 468 -10.63 21.07 29.77
C ILE A 468 -9.17 20.70 29.52
N ASP A 469 -8.87 19.40 29.56
CA ASP A 469 -7.56 18.86 29.24
C ASP A 469 -7.36 18.90 27.71
N PRO A 470 -6.31 19.53 27.17
CA PRO A 470 -5.99 19.53 25.74
C PRO A 470 -5.93 18.13 25.10
N LEU A 471 -5.53 17.10 25.86
CA LEU A 471 -5.46 15.71 25.40
C LEU A 471 -6.84 15.09 25.10
N THR A 472 -7.93 15.75 25.51
CA THR A 472 -9.29 15.33 25.19
C THR A 472 -9.81 15.88 23.86
N ILE A 473 -9.09 16.81 23.26
CA ILE A 473 -9.49 17.45 22.00
C ILE A 473 -9.21 16.48 20.83
N THR A 474 -10.25 16.20 20.05
CA THR A 474 -10.12 15.44 18.80
C THR A 474 -9.88 16.38 17.62
N ALA A 475 -9.26 15.87 16.57
CA ALA A 475 -9.21 16.49 15.26
C ALA A 475 -10.30 15.88 14.35
N GLN A 476 -10.86 16.68 13.45
CA GLN A 476 -11.73 16.19 12.37
C GLN A 476 -10.88 15.53 11.26
N GLN A 477 -10.12 14.54 11.69
CA GLN A 477 -9.25 13.71 10.87
C GLN A 477 -9.86 12.32 10.77
N TYR A 478 -9.64 11.68 9.62
CA TYR A 478 -10.17 10.36 9.33
C TYR A 478 -9.22 9.57 8.43
N ASP A 479 -9.13 8.26 8.68
CA ASP A 479 -8.40 7.31 7.85
C ASP A 479 -9.36 6.29 7.25
N LEU A 480 -9.16 5.99 5.97
CA LEU A 480 -9.79 4.86 5.30
C LEU A 480 -8.91 3.63 5.45
N VAL A 481 -9.45 2.60 6.05
CA VAL A 481 -8.75 1.32 6.24
C VAL A 481 -9.48 0.21 5.47
N CYS A 482 -8.72 -0.63 4.78
CA CYS A 482 -9.21 -1.86 4.16
C CYS A 482 -8.31 -3.02 4.58
N ASN A 483 -8.92 -4.07 5.15
CA ASN A 483 -8.20 -5.29 5.51
C ASN A 483 -6.96 -5.06 6.40
N GLY A 484 -7.04 -4.12 7.32
CA GLY A 484 -5.93 -3.78 8.23
C GLY A 484 -4.81 -2.95 7.58
N ILE A 485 -5.04 -2.42 6.39
CA ILE A 485 -4.12 -1.52 5.67
C ILE A 485 -4.78 -0.15 5.56
N GLU A 486 -4.08 0.88 6.03
CA GLU A 486 -4.46 2.27 5.78
C GLU A 486 -4.30 2.58 4.30
N LEU A 487 -5.43 2.76 3.62
CA LEU A 487 -5.43 3.18 2.22
C LEU A 487 -5.25 4.68 2.07
N SER A 488 -5.73 5.45 3.03
CA SER A 488 -5.77 6.90 2.94
C SER A 488 -5.95 7.56 4.28
N SER A 489 -5.41 8.77 4.40
CA SER A 489 -5.68 9.71 5.48
C SER A 489 -6.26 11.00 4.91
N GLY A 490 -7.18 11.63 5.63
CA GLY A 490 -7.82 12.88 5.27
C GLY A 490 -8.25 13.70 6.47
N ALA A 491 -8.71 14.92 6.22
CA ALA A 491 -9.24 15.79 7.26
C ALA A 491 -10.18 16.85 6.70
N VAL A 492 -11.08 17.34 7.55
CA VAL A 492 -11.64 18.68 7.38
C VAL A 492 -10.55 19.68 7.79
N ARG A 493 -10.28 20.65 6.94
CA ARG A 493 -9.15 21.57 7.12
C ARG A 493 -9.49 22.73 8.04
N ASN A 494 -8.51 23.11 8.86
CA ASN A 494 -8.60 24.36 9.61
C ASN A 494 -8.28 25.51 8.65
N HIS A 495 -9.32 26.15 8.15
CA HIS A 495 -9.26 27.24 7.17
C HIS A 495 -9.43 28.62 7.80
N ASP A 496 -9.61 28.69 9.12
CA ASP A 496 -9.78 29.92 9.87
C ASP A 496 -8.46 30.32 10.55
N PRO A 497 -7.88 31.50 10.20
CA PRO A 497 -6.61 31.95 10.78
C PRO A 497 -6.64 32.10 12.29
N GLU A 498 -7.78 32.51 12.88
CA GLU A 498 -7.89 32.69 14.33
C GLU A 498 -7.89 31.34 15.05
N ILE A 499 -8.66 30.36 14.54
CA ILE A 499 -8.68 28.98 15.08
C ILE A 499 -7.28 28.36 14.95
N MET A 500 -6.58 28.60 13.85
CA MET A 500 -5.22 28.10 13.64
C MET A 500 -4.26 28.66 14.68
N ILE A 501 -4.28 29.97 14.94
CA ILE A 501 -3.43 30.60 15.97
C ILE A 501 -3.74 30.03 17.35
N GLU A 502 -5.03 29.87 17.71
CA GLU A 502 -5.44 29.30 18.99
C GLU A 502 -4.96 27.84 19.14
N ALA A 503 -5.04 27.03 18.09
CA ALA A 503 -4.55 25.65 18.10
C ALA A 503 -3.04 25.58 18.34
N PHE A 504 -2.26 26.42 17.65
CA PHE A 504 -0.81 26.50 17.81
C PHE A 504 -0.38 27.07 19.16
N ARG A 505 -1.19 27.95 19.76
CA ARG A 505 -0.92 28.53 21.10
C ARG A 505 -0.88 27.47 22.20
N LEU A 506 -1.69 26.42 22.11
CA LEU A 506 -1.67 25.29 23.05
C LEU A 506 -0.32 24.56 23.08
N VAL A 507 0.36 24.47 21.95
CA VAL A 507 1.71 23.89 21.82
C VAL A 507 2.81 24.98 21.92
N ARG A 508 2.51 26.12 22.55
CA ARG A 508 3.43 27.24 22.81
C ARG A 508 4.02 27.90 21.55
N LEU A 509 3.35 27.80 20.43
CA LEU A 509 3.69 28.50 19.19
C LEU A 509 2.74 29.70 18.99
N GLY A 510 3.29 30.83 18.52
CA GLY A 510 2.52 32.04 18.28
C GLY A 510 2.16 32.26 16.81
N GLU A 511 1.48 33.39 16.56
CA GLU A 511 1.08 33.81 15.20
C GLU A 511 2.28 33.90 14.24
N GLU A 512 3.42 34.42 14.71
CA GLU A 512 4.64 34.54 13.89
C GLU A 512 5.23 33.16 13.49
N ASP A 513 5.07 32.15 14.35
CA ASP A 513 5.48 30.78 14.03
C ASP A 513 4.59 30.17 12.96
N VAL A 514 3.28 30.40 13.03
CA VAL A 514 2.31 29.96 12.01
C VAL A 514 2.62 30.61 10.67
N LYS A 515 2.83 31.94 10.66
CA LYS A 515 3.19 32.69 9.45
C LYS A 515 4.52 32.21 8.84
N LYS A 516 5.49 31.88 9.67
CA LYS A 516 6.80 31.39 9.22
C LYS A 516 6.75 29.97 8.67
N LYS A 517 5.96 29.08 9.29
CA LYS A 517 5.84 27.68 8.86
C LYS A 517 5.06 27.52 7.56
N SER A 518 4.01 28.30 7.36
CA SER A 518 3.12 28.18 6.19
C SER A 518 2.62 29.54 5.70
N PRO A 519 3.52 30.42 5.21
CA PRO A 519 3.15 31.80 4.88
C PRO A 519 2.08 31.91 3.78
N ALA A 520 2.17 31.07 2.74
CA ALA A 520 1.22 31.09 1.64
C ALA A 520 -0.19 30.69 2.08
N MET A 521 -0.30 29.67 2.92
CA MET A 521 -1.56 29.16 3.46
C MET A 521 -2.20 30.18 4.39
N TYR A 522 -1.43 30.68 5.36
CA TYR A 522 -1.93 31.69 6.30
C TYR A 522 -2.45 32.93 5.58
N ASN A 523 -1.67 33.47 4.64
CA ASN A 523 -2.10 34.62 3.85
C ASN A 523 -3.37 34.35 3.04
N ALA A 524 -3.44 33.18 2.38
CA ALA A 524 -4.61 32.81 1.58
C ALA A 524 -5.88 32.74 2.46
N PHE A 525 -5.79 32.16 3.64
CA PHE A 525 -6.92 32.06 4.57
C PHE A 525 -7.39 33.42 5.09
N CYS A 526 -6.49 34.37 5.26
CA CYS A 526 -6.84 35.75 5.62
C CYS A 526 -7.68 36.48 4.54
N TYR A 527 -7.69 35.99 3.29
CA TYR A 527 -8.52 36.51 2.21
C TYR A 527 -9.87 35.79 2.05
N GLY A 528 -10.25 34.93 3.01
CA GLY A 528 -11.55 34.27 3.02
C GLY A 528 -11.54 32.91 2.32
N ALA A 529 -10.93 31.93 2.96
CA ALA A 529 -10.99 30.54 2.49
C ALA A 529 -12.35 29.89 2.79
N PRO A 530 -12.92 29.10 1.87
CA PRO A 530 -14.11 28.31 2.17
C PRO A 530 -13.77 27.18 3.14
N PRO A 531 -14.74 26.65 3.92
CA PRO A 531 -14.56 25.36 4.56
C PRO A 531 -14.25 24.31 3.48
N HIS A 532 -13.26 23.46 3.71
CA HIS A 532 -12.86 22.46 2.74
C HIS A 532 -12.33 21.20 3.40
N ALA A 533 -12.45 20.09 2.70
CA ALA A 533 -12.06 18.77 3.19
C ALA A 533 -11.55 17.89 2.04
N GLY A 534 -10.67 16.98 2.34
CA GLY A 534 -10.11 16.09 1.35
C GLY A 534 -9.45 14.85 1.92
N ILE A 535 -9.00 14.00 1.02
CA ILE A 535 -8.36 12.71 1.32
C ILE A 535 -7.42 12.33 0.17
N ALA A 536 -6.48 11.44 0.42
CA ALA A 536 -5.48 11.04 -0.57
C ALA A 536 -5.22 9.52 -0.57
N PRO A 537 -6.13 8.69 -1.13
CA PRO A 537 -5.92 7.24 -1.24
C PRO A 537 -4.63 6.88 -2.00
N GLY A 538 -3.81 6.02 -1.39
CA GLY A 538 -2.58 5.53 -2.00
C GLY A 538 -2.86 4.56 -3.15
N VAL A 539 -2.54 4.94 -4.38
CA VAL A 539 -2.76 4.11 -5.58
C VAL A 539 -1.98 2.80 -5.47
N ASP A 540 -0.73 2.86 -5.02
CA ASP A 540 0.13 1.68 -4.90
C ASP A 540 -0.44 0.66 -3.90
N ARG A 541 -0.92 1.11 -2.74
CA ARG A 541 -1.55 0.23 -1.74
C ARG A 541 -2.84 -0.40 -2.24
N MET A 542 -3.68 0.38 -2.94
CA MET A 542 -4.91 -0.15 -3.54
C MET A 542 -4.60 -1.23 -4.57
N VAL A 543 -3.67 -0.98 -5.48
CA VAL A 543 -3.30 -1.95 -6.53
C VAL A 543 -2.65 -3.20 -5.92
N MET A 544 -1.80 -3.06 -4.89
CA MET A 544 -1.23 -4.18 -4.15
C MET A 544 -2.32 -5.10 -3.57
N LEU A 545 -3.32 -4.52 -2.91
CA LEU A 545 -4.47 -5.28 -2.38
C LEU A 545 -5.27 -5.98 -3.47
N LEU A 546 -5.55 -5.29 -4.58
CA LEU A 546 -6.31 -5.83 -5.71
C LEU A 546 -5.57 -6.96 -6.41
N ALA A 547 -4.24 -6.86 -6.51
CA ALA A 547 -3.35 -7.90 -7.07
C ALA A 547 -3.16 -9.09 -6.12
N GLY A 548 -3.48 -8.95 -4.83
CA GLY A 548 -3.17 -9.95 -3.82
C GLY A 548 -1.67 -10.12 -3.55
N GLU A 549 -0.89 -9.06 -3.73
CA GLU A 549 0.56 -9.05 -3.51
C GLU A 549 0.93 -8.55 -2.11
N ASP A 550 2.02 -9.08 -1.56
CA ASP A 550 2.53 -8.70 -0.25
C ASP A 550 3.48 -7.48 -0.30
N SER A 551 3.87 -7.05 -1.51
CA SER A 551 4.78 -5.94 -1.72
C SER A 551 4.35 -5.05 -2.89
N ILE A 552 4.37 -3.74 -2.67
CA ILE A 552 4.10 -2.75 -3.73
C ILE A 552 5.14 -2.80 -4.86
N ARG A 553 6.33 -3.36 -4.64
CA ARG A 553 7.33 -3.52 -5.71
C ARG A 553 6.88 -4.45 -6.82
N GLU A 554 5.95 -5.36 -6.54
CA GLU A 554 5.37 -6.24 -7.55
C GLU A 554 4.39 -5.52 -8.51
N ILE A 555 3.86 -4.36 -8.11
CA ILE A 555 2.88 -3.59 -8.90
C ILE A 555 3.45 -2.29 -9.49
N ILE A 556 4.71 -1.99 -9.26
CA ILE A 556 5.41 -0.83 -9.81
C ILE A 556 6.29 -1.30 -10.99
N PRO A 557 6.24 -0.63 -12.17
CA PRO A 557 7.00 -1.08 -13.34
C PRO A 557 8.51 -1.14 -13.10
N PHE A 558 9.09 -0.08 -12.52
CA PHE A 558 10.51 0.05 -12.23
C PHE A 558 10.70 0.52 -10.77
N PRO A 559 10.56 -0.39 -9.79
CA PRO A 559 10.67 -0.03 -8.39
C PRO A 559 12.12 0.10 -7.95
N MET A 560 12.37 0.93 -6.95
CA MET A 560 13.61 0.88 -6.17
C MET A 560 13.63 -0.38 -5.29
N ASN A 561 14.83 -0.83 -4.93
CA ASN A 561 14.99 -1.86 -3.91
C ASN A 561 14.73 -1.30 -2.49
N LYS A 562 14.79 -2.16 -1.47
CA LYS A 562 14.60 -1.75 -0.07
C LYS A 562 15.63 -0.74 0.46
N ASN A 563 16.75 -0.57 -0.22
CA ASN A 563 17.82 0.37 0.13
C ASN A 563 17.72 1.69 -0.66
N ALA A 564 16.56 2.00 -1.24
CA ALA A 564 16.32 3.18 -2.08
C ALA A 564 17.26 3.30 -3.30
N GLN A 565 17.55 2.16 -3.96
CA GLN A 565 18.38 2.11 -5.14
C GLN A 565 17.59 1.61 -6.36
N ASP A 566 17.67 2.31 -7.47
CA ASP A 566 17.32 1.78 -8.79
C ASP A 566 18.52 1.07 -9.39
N ILE A 567 18.54 -0.25 -9.29
CA ILE A 567 19.67 -1.08 -9.76
C ILE A 567 19.77 -1.07 -11.28
N LEU A 568 18.65 -0.95 -11.99
CA LEU A 568 18.60 -0.95 -13.45
C LEU A 568 19.25 0.32 -14.02
N MET A 569 18.89 1.48 -13.48
CA MET A 569 19.37 2.78 -13.96
C MET A 569 20.63 3.28 -13.21
N GLY A 570 21.02 2.59 -12.12
CA GLY A 570 22.18 2.96 -11.33
C GLY A 570 21.96 4.25 -10.49
N ALA A 571 20.74 4.45 -9.99
CA ALA A 571 20.43 5.59 -9.13
C ALA A 571 20.39 5.15 -7.64
N PRO A 572 20.87 5.96 -6.68
CA PRO A 572 21.57 7.23 -6.89
C PRO A 572 22.97 7.02 -7.47
N GLY A 573 23.42 7.94 -8.30
CA GLY A 573 24.73 7.93 -8.94
C GLY A 573 25.59 9.15 -8.56
N THR A 574 26.87 9.08 -8.89
CA THR A 574 27.79 10.22 -8.73
C THR A 574 27.54 11.27 -9.79
N VAL A 575 27.86 12.51 -9.47
CA VAL A 575 27.83 13.65 -10.39
C VAL A 575 29.26 14.14 -10.66
N THR A 576 29.46 14.89 -11.75
CA THR A 576 30.76 15.42 -12.12
C THR A 576 31.12 16.67 -11.30
N ASP A 577 32.40 16.94 -11.12
CA ASP A 577 32.89 18.15 -10.44
C ASP A 577 32.33 19.42 -11.08
N LYS A 578 32.21 19.45 -12.41
CA LYS A 578 31.60 20.57 -13.13
C LYS A 578 30.16 20.81 -12.73
N GLN A 579 29.35 19.74 -12.53
CA GLN A 579 27.97 19.86 -12.06
C GLN A 579 27.92 20.41 -10.63
N LEU A 580 28.83 19.97 -9.76
CA LEU A 580 28.93 20.48 -8.39
C LEU A 580 29.34 21.97 -8.38
N GLU A 581 30.34 22.39 -9.20
CA GLU A 581 30.73 23.78 -9.38
C GLU A 581 29.57 24.65 -9.86
N GLU A 582 28.83 24.21 -10.88
CA GLU A 582 27.67 24.91 -11.42
C GLU A 582 26.53 25.08 -10.39
N LEU A 583 26.43 24.17 -9.43
CA LEU A 583 25.44 24.19 -8.34
C LEU A 583 25.97 24.93 -7.09
N HIS A 584 27.25 25.32 -7.05
CA HIS A 584 27.90 25.91 -5.89
C HIS A 584 27.83 25.08 -4.62
N ILE A 585 27.96 23.74 -4.74
CA ILE A 585 27.93 22.78 -3.64
C ILE A 585 29.18 21.90 -3.63
N LYS A 586 29.44 21.30 -2.48
CA LYS A 586 30.49 20.29 -2.30
C LYS A 586 29.91 19.05 -1.66
N VAL A 587 30.44 17.91 -2.02
CA VAL A 587 30.15 16.64 -1.34
C VAL A 587 31.11 16.55 -0.15
N ASP A 588 30.54 16.42 1.05
CA ASP A 588 31.28 16.25 2.31
C ASP A 588 30.88 14.87 2.89
N ILE A 589 31.81 13.92 2.77
CA ILE A 589 31.65 12.55 3.27
C ILE A 589 32.85 12.23 4.13
N ASP A 590 32.64 11.69 5.30
CA ASP A 590 33.67 11.10 6.13
C ASP A 590 34.27 9.90 5.38
N GLU A 591 35.63 9.87 5.21
CA GLU A 591 36.36 8.77 4.56
C GLU A 591 36.33 7.47 5.41
#